data_ba5a433c4c0463df44691a53b7737449
#
_entry.id   ba5a433c4c0463df44691a53b7737449
#
_cell.length_a   1.000
_cell.length_b   1.000
_cell.length_c   1.000
_cell.angle_alpha   90.00
_cell.angle_beta   90.00
_cell.angle_gamma   90.00
#
_symmetry.space_group_name_H-M   'P 1'
#
loop_
_entity.id
_entity.type
_entity.pdbx_description
1 polymer ?
#
loop_
_entity_poly.entity_id
_entity_poly.type
_entity_poly.pdbx_seq_one_letter_code
_entity_poly.pdbx_strand_id
1 'polypeptide(L)'
;MRALVSPALALALTLGVSVAALSSTPALAAPENYATIRMKTDTAFLSPEERKVVNLLIQAADQMTAIYDKQAVAQGGADGPGHGFYPPGMTKAEFETYLAAHPDQKASLMDAYTVVRREGDKLVAVPYSVAYKPELTKAAALLDEAAKVTTNASLKRFLTLRAQSFRSNDYFQSEMAWMDLEGTPIEVAIGPYETYTDEMIGQKAAFEAFVTLKNPTESQALDKYKAYLRDMEANLPVADAYKNFKRGGASPIAVAEQIRGGGDNLHGPQTVAFNLPNDERVREAKGAKKVILSNVLAAKYEGILSPIASRVLVADQAALVSQKYMTLETLFHELSHSLGPGSITVAGRATTVSAELKDIAGTAEEAKADVMGAWNILFMMEKNEIPAAERPQLFATYTAGIFRAARWGDEEAHGRGAALQYGYLKAKGAFVFDPAAKRYRIDDAKMAAGIRDLVADIVKLQGDGDYAGMVAFFDRYAHLDDDARGVIATLKDIPVDITPVYPAKV
;
A
#
# COMPACT_ATOMS: atom_id res chain seq x y z
N MET A 1 -60.81 -34.59 -29.92
CA MET A 1 -60.20 -35.12 -28.69
C MET A 1 -59.02 -34.19 -28.32
N ARG A 2 -59.09 -33.69 -27.13
CA ARG A 2 -58.27 -32.57 -26.63
C ARG A 2 -56.78 -32.92 -26.52
N ALA A 3 -55.91 -32.09 -27.12
CA ALA A 3 -54.48 -32.08 -26.88
C ALA A 3 -54.18 -31.18 -25.68
N LEU A 4 -53.49 -31.73 -24.69
CA LEU A 4 -53.00 -31.04 -23.51
C LEU A 4 -51.64 -30.36 -23.86
N VAL A 5 -51.64 -29.06 -23.76
CA VAL A 5 -50.40 -28.23 -23.83
C VAL A 5 -49.87 -28.05 -22.39
N SER A 6 -48.69 -28.55 -22.11
CA SER A 6 -47.94 -28.24 -20.88
C SER A 6 -47.23 -26.90 -21.02
N PRO A 7 -47.30 -26.01 -20.03
CA PRO A 7 -46.47 -24.82 -20.02
C PRO A 7 -45.05 -25.15 -19.49
N ALA A 8 -44.07 -24.80 -20.29
CA ALA A 8 -42.67 -24.79 -19.87
C ALA A 8 -42.46 -23.69 -18.82
N LEU A 9 -42.04 -24.10 -17.63
CA LEU A 9 -41.68 -23.23 -16.53
C LEU A 9 -40.26 -22.66 -16.84
N ALA A 10 -40.22 -21.42 -17.25
CA ALA A 10 -38.94 -20.70 -17.37
C ALA A 10 -38.44 -20.37 -15.96
N LEU A 11 -37.42 -21.11 -15.50
CA LEU A 11 -36.70 -20.83 -14.27
C LEU A 11 -35.73 -19.67 -14.55
N ALA A 12 -36.11 -18.46 -14.20
CA ALA A 12 -35.21 -17.32 -14.19
C ALA A 12 -34.24 -17.53 -13.03
N LEU A 13 -32.99 -17.96 -13.34
CA LEU A 13 -31.88 -17.89 -12.42
C LEU A 13 -31.53 -16.40 -12.26
N THR A 14 -31.99 -15.79 -11.19
CA THR A 14 -31.42 -14.55 -10.66
C THR A 14 -30.08 -14.91 -10.04
N LEU A 15 -29.02 -14.66 -10.77
CA LEU A 15 -27.67 -14.58 -10.22
C LEU A 15 -27.65 -13.40 -9.25
N GLY A 16 -27.94 -13.70 -7.99
CA GLY A 16 -27.65 -12.82 -6.89
C GLY A 16 -26.13 -12.75 -6.75
N VAL A 17 -25.51 -11.72 -7.31
CA VAL A 17 -24.16 -11.33 -6.96
C VAL A 17 -24.27 -10.80 -5.52
N SER A 18 -24.01 -11.67 -4.56
CA SER A 18 -23.71 -11.25 -3.20
C SER A 18 -22.35 -10.58 -3.27
N VAL A 19 -22.35 -9.27 -3.48
CA VAL A 19 -21.21 -8.43 -3.12
C VAL A 19 -21.12 -8.57 -1.61
N ALA A 20 -20.23 -9.45 -1.13
CA ALA A 20 -19.81 -9.42 0.26
C ALA A 20 -19.30 -7.99 0.49
N ALA A 21 -19.98 -7.24 1.32
CA ALA A 21 -19.50 -5.98 1.80
C ALA A 21 -18.14 -6.29 2.44
N LEU A 22 -17.05 -5.84 1.79
CA LEU A 22 -15.81 -5.61 2.51
C LEU A 22 -16.22 -4.72 3.67
N SER A 23 -16.19 -5.26 4.87
CA SER A 23 -16.34 -4.48 6.08
C SER A 23 -15.14 -3.54 6.11
N SER A 24 -15.34 -2.34 5.54
CA SER A 24 -14.43 -1.23 5.72
C SER A 24 -14.25 -1.06 7.21
N THR A 25 -13.05 -1.29 7.70
CA THR A 25 -12.67 -0.79 9.01
C THR A 25 -12.95 0.70 9.02
N PRO A 26 -13.70 1.23 9.98
CA PRO A 26 -13.93 2.66 10.07
C PRO A 26 -12.58 3.35 10.05
N ALA A 27 -12.48 4.50 9.36
CA ALA A 27 -11.31 5.37 9.43
C ALA A 27 -11.04 5.59 10.91
N LEU A 28 -10.06 4.86 11.44
CA LEU A 28 -9.83 4.74 12.86
C LEU A 28 -9.41 6.13 13.33
N ALA A 29 -10.22 6.73 14.21
CA ALA A 29 -9.66 7.64 15.21
C ALA A 29 -8.36 6.98 15.69
N ALA A 30 -7.22 7.67 15.52
CA ALA A 30 -5.89 7.09 15.78
C ALA A 30 -5.99 6.19 17.01
N PRO A 31 -5.72 4.89 16.91
CA PRO A 31 -5.94 4.00 18.03
C PRO A 31 -5.17 4.58 19.22
N GLU A 32 -5.68 4.42 20.42
CA GLU A 32 -5.11 4.97 21.66
C GLU A 32 -3.63 4.65 21.89
N ASN A 33 -3.00 3.88 20.99
CA ASN A 33 -1.62 3.36 21.08
C ASN A 33 -0.74 3.69 19.85
N TYR A 34 -0.79 4.93 19.36
CA TYR A 34 0.20 5.45 18.41
C TYR A 34 1.27 6.26 19.13
N ALA A 35 2.55 6.01 18.82
CA ALA A 35 3.64 6.79 19.39
C ALA A 35 3.84 8.10 18.65
N THR A 36 3.74 9.23 19.34
CA THR A 36 4.14 10.52 18.77
C THR A 36 5.66 10.60 18.68
N ILE A 37 6.19 10.66 17.43
CA ILE A 37 7.63 10.70 17.16
C ILE A 37 7.98 11.98 16.42
N ARG A 38 8.92 12.74 16.99
CA ARG A 38 9.50 13.90 16.30
C ARG A 38 10.48 13.43 15.25
N MET A 39 10.10 13.60 13.99
CA MET A 39 10.89 13.17 12.84
C MET A 39 12.14 14.04 12.69
N LYS A 40 13.24 13.39 12.34
CA LYS A 40 14.52 14.02 12.06
C LYS A 40 14.90 13.72 10.62
N THR A 41 15.41 14.73 9.91
CA THR A 41 15.93 14.61 8.56
C THR A 41 17.13 15.53 8.45
N ASP A 42 18.23 15.05 7.89
CA ASP A 42 19.36 15.91 7.58
C ASP A 42 19.01 16.80 6.37
N THR A 43 19.01 18.09 6.59
CA THR A 43 18.74 19.09 5.57
C THR A 43 19.92 20.03 5.34
N ALA A 44 21.09 19.75 5.97
CA ALA A 44 22.26 20.61 5.91
C ALA A 44 22.85 20.71 4.49
N PHE A 45 22.67 19.66 3.68
CA PHE A 45 23.14 19.60 2.29
C PHE A 45 22.31 20.43 1.30
N LEU A 46 21.10 20.89 1.67
CA LEU A 46 20.26 21.68 0.80
C LEU A 46 20.86 23.06 0.53
N SER A 47 20.94 23.45 -0.73
CA SER A 47 21.23 24.81 -1.12
C SER A 47 20.17 25.79 -0.60
N PRO A 48 20.46 27.11 -0.50
CA PRO A 48 19.47 28.11 -0.12
C PRO A 48 18.21 28.11 -1.01
N GLU A 49 18.40 27.79 -2.30
CA GLU A 49 17.32 27.65 -3.28
C GLU A 49 16.42 26.44 -2.96
N GLU A 50 17.02 25.27 -2.83
CA GLU A 50 16.30 24.03 -2.52
C GLU A 50 15.57 24.13 -1.18
N ARG A 51 16.19 24.73 -0.17
CA ARG A 51 15.57 24.99 1.13
C ARG A 51 14.34 25.88 0.99
N LYS A 52 14.40 26.92 0.16
CA LYS A 52 13.24 27.77 -0.11
C LYS A 52 12.13 26.99 -0.83
N VAL A 53 12.46 26.17 -1.81
CA VAL A 53 11.51 25.30 -2.52
C VAL A 53 10.83 24.34 -1.55
N VAL A 54 11.60 23.65 -0.71
CA VAL A 54 11.07 22.71 0.29
C VAL A 54 10.10 23.41 1.25
N ASN A 55 10.43 24.60 1.73
CA ASN A 55 9.54 25.35 2.62
C ASN A 55 8.23 25.80 1.95
N LEU A 56 8.23 26.04 0.65
CA LEU A 56 7.00 26.28 -0.12
C LEU A 56 6.17 25.01 -0.30
N LEU A 57 6.84 23.86 -0.50
CA LEU A 57 6.18 22.56 -0.61
C LEU A 57 5.56 22.11 0.71
N ILE A 58 6.20 22.39 1.85
CA ILE A 58 5.63 22.15 3.19
C ILE A 58 4.30 22.90 3.33
N GLN A 59 4.25 24.17 2.96
CA GLN A 59 3.03 24.97 3.00
C GLN A 59 1.95 24.49 2.02
N ALA A 60 2.37 23.96 0.86
CA ALA A 60 1.44 23.37 -0.10
C ALA A 60 0.86 22.04 0.42
N ALA A 61 1.66 21.22 1.11
CA ALA A 61 1.22 19.99 1.77
C ALA A 61 0.15 20.28 2.86
N ASP A 62 0.28 21.39 3.59
CA ASP A 62 -0.71 21.79 4.58
C ASP A 62 -2.09 22.09 3.96
N GLN A 63 -2.14 22.50 2.68
CA GLN A 63 -3.40 22.67 1.97
C GLN A 63 -4.05 21.31 1.62
N MET A 64 -3.26 20.27 1.40
CA MET A 64 -3.78 18.91 1.20
C MET A 64 -4.46 18.40 2.46
N THR A 65 -3.89 18.65 3.64
CA THR A 65 -4.53 18.34 4.92
C THR A 65 -5.86 19.07 5.08
N ALA A 66 -5.90 20.36 4.76
CA ALA A 66 -7.15 21.14 4.84
C ALA A 66 -8.25 20.65 3.87
N ILE A 67 -7.87 20.01 2.75
CA ILE A 67 -8.82 19.35 1.84
C ILE A 67 -9.23 17.99 2.43
N TYR A 68 -8.27 17.19 2.87
CA TYR A 68 -8.53 15.87 3.43
C TYR A 68 -9.48 15.92 4.63
N ASP A 69 -9.33 16.92 5.51
CA ASP A 69 -10.25 17.16 6.62
C ASP A 69 -11.70 17.33 6.15
N LYS A 70 -11.91 17.81 4.91
CA LYS A 70 -13.24 17.93 4.30
C LYS A 70 -13.69 16.64 3.60
N GLN A 71 -12.75 15.77 3.23
CA GLN A 71 -13.02 14.49 2.57
C GLN A 71 -13.30 13.37 3.58
N ALA A 72 -12.52 13.33 4.66
CA ALA A 72 -12.53 12.24 5.62
C ALA A 72 -13.42 12.51 6.85
N VAL A 73 -13.52 13.76 7.30
CA VAL A 73 -14.30 14.08 8.49
C VAL A 73 -15.77 14.17 8.16
N ALA A 74 -16.57 13.30 8.76
CA ALA A 74 -18.02 13.39 8.77
C ALA A 74 -18.46 14.75 9.32
N GLN A 75 -18.90 15.64 8.46
CA GLN A 75 -19.52 16.88 8.88
C GLN A 75 -20.84 16.55 9.57
N GLY A 76 -20.81 16.46 10.90
CA GLY A 76 -22.02 16.23 11.68
C GLY A 76 -22.12 14.94 12.48
N GLY A 77 -21.07 14.14 12.58
CA GLY A 77 -20.93 13.06 13.58
C GLY A 77 -21.85 11.86 13.48
N ALA A 78 -22.73 11.76 12.49
CA ALA A 78 -23.69 10.67 12.35
C ALA A 78 -23.57 9.93 11.01
N ASP A 79 -22.75 10.43 10.08
CA ASP A 79 -22.87 10.01 8.68
C ASP A 79 -21.76 9.04 8.41
N GLY A 80 -21.22 8.20 8.82
CA GLY A 80 -20.31 7.13 8.45
C GLY A 80 -19.16 7.54 7.50
N PRO A 81 -18.36 6.60 7.11
CA PRO A 81 -17.11 6.78 6.36
C PRO A 81 -17.31 7.33 4.94
N GLY A 82 -16.36 8.14 4.45
CA GLY A 82 -16.37 8.66 3.07
C GLY A 82 -17.34 9.81 2.78
N HIS A 83 -18.00 10.34 3.78
CA HIS A 83 -19.11 11.31 3.60
C HIS A 83 -18.72 12.66 2.98
N GLY A 84 -17.47 13.09 3.10
CA GLY A 84 -17.01 14.31 2.43
C GLY A 84 -17.10 14.26 0.92
N PHE A 85 -17.10 13.07 0.33
CA PHE A 85 -17.21 12.85 -1.12
C PHE A 85 -18.68 12.83 -1.60
N TYR A 86 -19.64 12.56 -0.72
CA TYR A 86 -21.06 12.33 -1.07
C TYR A 86 -21.98 13.25 -0.26
N PRO A 87 -23.26 13.37 -0.67
CA PRO A 87 -24.24 14.08 0.14
C PRO A 87 -24.41 13.46 1.53
N PRO A 88 -24.58 14.26 2.58
CA PRO A 88 -24.84 13.76 3.93
C PRO A 88 -25.98 12.75 3.96
N GLY A 89 -25.79 11.64 4.69
CA GLY A 89 -26.79 10.59 4.87
C GLY A 89 -27.03 9.68 3.64
N MET A 90 -26.28 9.85 2.56
CA MET A 90 -26.40 8.98 1.38
C MET A 90 -25.85 7.60 1.68
N THR A 91 -26.61 6.57 1.36
CA THR A 91 -26.17 5.17 1.45
C THR A 91 -25.62 4.68 0.13
N LYS A 92 -24.78 3.64 0.17
CA LYS A 92 -24.26 2.95 -1.02
C LYS A 92 -25.41 2.45 -1.92
N ALA A 93 -26.42 1.82 -1.33
CA ALA A 93 -27.58 1.29 -2.06
C ALA A 93 -28.37 2.41 -2.76
N GLU A 94 -28.54 3.56 -2.13
CA GLU A 94 -29.19 4.74 -2.75
C GLU A 94 -28.36 5.24 -3.93
N PHE A 95 -27.05 5.36 -3.77
CA PHE A 95 -26.17 5.81 -4.84
C PHE A 95 -26.16 4.84 -6.03
N GLU A 96 -26.04 3.54 -5.78
CA GLU A 96 -26.09 2.50 -6.82
C GLU A 96 -27.44 2.48 -7.55
N THR A 97 -28.54 2.66 -6.82
CA THR A 97 -29.87 2.78 -7.41
C THR A 97 -29.98 4.01 -8.33
N TYR A 98 -29.44 5.15 -7.88
CA TYR A 98 -29.41 6.35 -8.69
C TYR A 98 -28.59 6.15 -9.96
N LEU A 99 -27.39 5.54 -9.87
CA LEU A 99 -26.55 5.26 -11.03
C LEU A 99 -27.23 4.32 -12.04
N ALA A 100 -27.96 3.33 -11.55
CA ALA A 100 -28.72 2.41 -12.42
C ALA A 100 -29.84 3.14 -13.18
N ALA A 101 -30.49 4.12 -12.54
CA ALA A 101 -31.53 4.95 -13.13
C ALA A 101 -30.98 6.04 -14.07
N HIS A 102 -29.72 6.44 -13.93
CA HIS A 102 -29.08 7.52 -14.68
C HIS A 102 -27.74 7.07 -15.29
N PRO A 103 -27.74 6.11 -16.23
CA PRO A 103 -26.50 5.55 -16.80
C PRO A 103 -25.65 6.58 -17.56
N ASP A 104 -26.25 7.63 -18.08
CA ASP A 104 -25.60 8.77 -18.73
C ASP A 104 -24.74 9.60 -17.77
N GLN A 105 -25.05 9.63 -16.47
CA GLN A 105 -24.30 10.36 -15.45
C GLN A 105 -23.25 9.47 -14.74
N LYS A 106 -23.29 8.16 -14.97
CA LYS A 106 -22.44 7.21 -14.25
C LYS A 106 -20.94 7.59 -14.33
N ALA A 107 -20.46 7.89 -15.54
CA ALA A 107 -19.04 8.20 -15.73
C ALA A 107 -18.60 9.44 -14.90
N SER A 108 -19.37 10.50 -14.89
CA SER A 108 -19.04 11.73 -14.14
C SER A 108 -19.20 11.56 -12.63
N LEU A 109 -20.23 10.84 -12.17
CA LEU A 109 -20.47 10.60 -10.74
C LEU A 109 -19.44 9.62 -10.16
N MET A 110 -18.88 8.72 -10.97
CA MET A 110 -17.84 7.76 -10.59
C MET A 110 -16.40 8.30 -10.80
N ASP A 111 -16.24 9.48 -11.40
CA ASP A 111 -14.92 10.07 -11.62
C ASP A 111 -14.19 10.28 -10.29
N ALA A 112 -12.92 9.86 -10.24
CA ALA A 112 -12.12 9.84 -9.02
C ALA A 112 -11.84 11.25 -8.44
N TYR A 113 -11.92 12.27 -9.27
CA TYR A 113 -11.57 13.65 -8.92
C TYR A 113 -12.78 14.57 -8.82
N THR A 114 -13.92 14.01 -8.38
CA THR A 114 -15.16 14.75 -8.15
C THR A 114 -15.76 14.44 -6.79
N VAL A 115 -16.47 15.39 -6.21
CA VAL A 115 -17.40 15.16 -5.12
C VAL A 115 -18.83 15.07 -5.69
N VAL A 116 -19.65 14.23 -5.11
CA VAL A 116 -21.09 14.14 -5.44
C VAL A 116 -21.85 15.12 -4.55
N ARG A 117 -22.72 15.90 -5.12
CA ARG A 117 -23.62 16.83 -4.39
C ARG A 117 -25.05 16.59 -4.80
N ARG A 118 -26.00 16.92 -3.93
CA ARG A 118 -27.42 16.87 -4.22
C ARG A 118 -27.95 18.26 -4.61
N GLU A 119 -28.60 18.36 -5.75
CA GLU A 119 -29.29 19.54 -6.22
C GLU A 119 -30.77 19.17 -6.48
N GLY A 120 -31.64 19.42 -5.49
CA GLY A 120 -33.02 18.88 -5.50
C GLY A 120 -33.00 17.36 -5.52
N ASP A 121 -33.64 16.76 -6.50
CA ASP A 121 -33.71 15.29 -6.68
C ASP A 121 -32.52 14.73 -7.50
N LYS A 122 -31.61 15.58 -7.97
CA LYS A 122 -30.50 15.18 -8.82
C LYS A 122 -29.19 15.07 -8.05
N LEU A 123 -28.34 14.14 -8.47
CA LEU A 123 -26.94 14.11 -8.08
C LEU A 123 -26.11 14.79 -9.15
N VAL A 124 -25.13 15.58 -8.70
CA VAL A 124 -24.20 16.35 -9.56
C VAL A 124 -22.77 16.01 -9.18
N ALA A 125 -21.94 15.75 -10.16
CA ALA A 125 -20.49 15.62 -9.97
C ALA A 125 -19.86 17.01 -10.00
N VAL A 126 -19.20 17.41 -8.91
CA VAL A 126 -18.49 18.67 -8.78
C VAL A 126 -17.00 18.40 -8.81
N PRO A 127 -16.24 18.88 -9.81
CA PRO A 127 -14.79 18.68 -9.87
C PRO A 127 -14.08 19.19 -8.62
N TYR A 128 -13.01 18.54 -8.20
CA TYR A 128 -12.22 18.95 -7.04
C TYR A 128 -11.67 20.38 -7.17
N SER A 129 -11.29 20.81 -8.38
CA SER A 129 -10.87 22.18 -8.66
C SER A 129 -11.93 23.24 -8.35
N VAL A 130 -13.20 22.84 -8.29
CA VAL A 130 -14.34 23.69 -7.90
C VAL A 130 -14.67 23.50 -6.42
N ALA A 131 -14.81 22.24 -5.97
CA ALA A 131 -15.20 21.90 -4.61
C ALA A 131 -14.20 22.38 -3.55
N TYR A 132 -12.89 22.31 -3.86
CA TYR A 132 -11.79 22.68 -2.97
C TYR A 132 -11.01 23.88 -3.50
N LYS A 133 -11.67 24.74 -4.28
CA LYS A 133 -11.05 25.89 -4.94
C LYS A 133 -10.21 26.79 -4.03
N PRO A 134 -10.63 27.11 -2.79
CA PRO A 134 -9.83 27.98 -1.91
C PRO A 134 -8.45 27.39 -1.58
N GLU A 135 -8.39 26.11 -1.21
CA GLU A 135 -7.17 25.40 -0.83
C GLU A 135 -6.29 25.15 -2.06
N LEU A 136 -6.89 24.65 -3.16
CA LEU A 136 -6.18 24.38 -4.40
C LEU A 136 -5.61 25.65 -5.05
N THR A 137 -6.28 26.80 -4.90
CA THR A 137 -5.74 28.09 -5.38
C THR A 137 -4.48 28.47 -4.60
N LYS A 138 -4.47 28.29 -3.26
CA LYS A 138 -3.29 28.56 -2.43
C LYS A 138 -2.16 27.58 -2.73
N ALA A 139 -2.45 26.27 -2.80
CA ALA A 139 -1.47 25.25 -3.14
C ALA A 139 -0.85 25.53 -4.52
N ALA A 140 -1.66 25.82 -5.53
CA ALA A 140 -1.17 26.13 -6.87
C ALA A 140 -0.27 27.38 -6.89
N ALA A 141 -0.59 28.42 -6.13
CA ALA A 141 0.26 29.63 -6.03
C ALA A 141 1.62 29.31 -5.38
N LEU A 142 1.65 28.45 -4.36
CA LEU A 142 2.88 27.99 -3.71
C LEU A 142 3.74 27.15 -4.65
N LEU A 143 3.13 26.25 -5.44
CA LEU A 143 3.84 25.48 -6.46
C LEU A 143 4.38 26.36 -7.58
N ASP A 144 3.64 27.37 -8.03
CA ASP A 144 4.11 28.35 -9.02
C ASP A 144 5.30 29.16 -8.49
N GLU A 145 5.28 29.54 -7.21
CA GLU A 145 6.43 30.22 -6.58
C GLU A 145 7.63 29.29 -6.49
N ALA A 146 7.44 28.05 -6.05
CA ALA A 146 8.50 27.04 -6.01
C ALA A 146 9.10 26.78 -7.41
N ALA A 147 8.26 26.72 -8.44
CA ALA A 147 8.71 26.57 -9.83
C ALA A 147 9.50 27.78 -10.36
N LYS A 148 9.27 28.99 -9.84
CA LYS A 148 10.07 30.16 -10.16
C LYS A 148 11.43 30.19 -9.46
N VAL A 149 11.49 29.60 -8.26
CA VAL A 149 12.70 29.55 -7.43
C VAL A 149 13.65 28.49 -7.94
N THR A 150 13.16 27.28 -8.24
CA THR A 150 14.04 26.17 -8.63
C THR A 150 14.73 26.38 -9.98
N THR A 151 16.02 26.09 -10.02
CA THR A 151 16.83 26.05 -11.26
C THR A 151 16.78 24.66 -11.91
N ASN A 152 16.32 23.60 -11.20
CA ASN A 152 16.16 22.27 -11.78
C ASN A 152 14.99 22.24 -12.78
N ALA A 153 15.29 21.93 -14.04
CA ALA A 153 14.32 22.00 -15.12
C ALA A 153 13.16 20.98 -14.99
N SER A 154 13.46 19.76 -14.54
CA SER A 154 12.45 18.71 -14.38
C SER A 154 11.50 19.03 -13.21
N LEU A 155 12.05 19.49 -12.08
CA LEU A 155 11.24 19.91 -10.92
C LEU A 155 10.36 21.12 -11.27
N LYS A 156 10.93 22.12 -11.96
CA LYS A 156 10.19 23.28 -12.45
C LYS A 156 9.00 22.88 -13.33
N ARG A 157 9.25 21.98 -14.29
CA ARG A 157 8.20 21.45 -15.18
C ARG A 157 7.10 20.75 -14.38
N PHE A 158 7.46 19.85 -13.48
CA PHE A 158 6.50 19.14 -12.64
C PHE A 158 5.65 20.11 -11.82
N LEU A 159 6.28 21.02 -11.07
CA LEU A 159 5.57 21.98 -10.20
C LEU A 159 4.61 22.88 -10.98
N THR A 160 5.04 23.35 -12.15
CA THR A 160 4.19 24.17 -13.03
C THR A 160 2.96 23.39 -13.50
N LEU A 161 3.15 22.15 -13.98
CA LEU A 161 2.05 21.31 -14.45
C LEU A 161 1.12 20.91 -13.31
N ARG A 162 1.66 20.61 -12.13
CA ARG A 162 0.84 20.27 -10.96
C ARG A 162 0.00 21.46 -10.49
N ALA A 163 0.55 22.68 -10.51
CA ALA A 163 -0.22 23.89 -10.24
C ALA A 163 -1.36 24.09 -11.27
N GLN A 164 -1.12 23.75 -12.54
CA GLN A 164 -2.17 23.75 -13.57
C GLN A 164 -3.23 22.68 -13.29
N SER A 165 -2.83 21.45 -12.89
CA SER A 165 -3.74 20.36 -12.55
C SER A 165 -4.70 20.75 -11.42
N PHE A 166 -4.22 21.42 -10.40
CA PHE A 166 -5.06 21.94 -9.30
C PHE A 166 -6.11 22.95 -9.76
N ARG A 167 -5.88 23.64 -10.89
CA ARG A 167 -6.84 24.57 -11.48
C ARG A 167 -7.79 23.90 -12.49
N SER A 168 -7.29 22.92 -13.25
CA SER A 168 -8.00 22.29 -14.35
C SER A 168 -8.75 21.01 -13.98
N ASN A 169 -8.36 20.35 -12.88
CA ASN A 169 -8.79 18.98 -12.50
C ASN A 169 -8.22 17.87 -13.38
N ASP A 170 -7.27 18.17 -14.28
CA ASP A 170 -6.58 17.16 -15.11
C ASP A 170 -5.16 16.96 -14.60
N TYR A 171 -4.85 15.74 -14.14
CA TYR A 171 -3.59 15.40 -13.49
C TYR A 171 -2.61 14.67 -14.41
N PHE A 172 -3.05 14.19 -15.59
CA PHE A 172 -2.25 13.33 -16.46
C PHE A 172 -0.87 13.90 -16.81
N GLN A 173 -0.81 15.15 -17.29
CA GLN A 173 0.46 15.75 -17.70
C GLN A 173 1.41 16.00 -16.53
N SER A 174 0.88 16.31 -15.36
CA SER A 174 1.70 16.48 -14.16
C SER A 174 2.23 15.15 -13.63
N GLU A 175 1.47 14.06 -13.72
CA GLU A 175 1.95 12.71 -13.37
C GLU A 175 3.06 12.26 -14.33
N MET A 176 2.90 12.51 -15.63
CA MET A 176 3.95 12.24 -16.62
C MET A 176 5.25 13.00 -16.31
N ALA A 177 5.13 14.28 -15.89
CA ALA A 177 6.29 15.10 -15.52
C ALA A 177 6.92 14.67 -14.19
N TRP A 178 6.13 14.14 -13.23
CA TRP A 178 6.64 13.59 -11.98
C TRP A 178 7.49 12.34 -12.22
N MET A 179 7.09 11.48 -13.16
CA MET A 179 7.88 10.33 -13.56
C MET A 179 9.25 10.71 -14.17
N ASP A 180 9.34 11.91 -14.78
CA ASP A 180 10.58 12.45 -15.38
C ASP A 180 11.46 13.21 -14.37
N LEU A 181 11.10 13.26 -13.10
CA LEU A 181 11.82 14.05 -12.09
C LEU A 181 13.22 13.50 -11.84
N GLU A 182 14.25 14.29 -12.15
CA GLU A 182 15.66 13.92 -12.04
C GLU A 182 16.55 15.10 -11.63
N GLY A 183 17.79 14.81 -11.22
CA GLY A 183 18.81 15.82 -10.95
C GLY A 183 18.48 16.76 -9.78
N THR A 184 17.62 16.38 -8.87
CA THR A 184 17.24 17.13 -7.66
C THR A 184 17.13 16.16 -6.47
N PRO A 185 17.51 16.59 -5.26
CA PRO A 185 17.24 15.81 -4.04
C PRO A 185 15.75 15.83 -3.68
N ILE A 186 14.97 16.80 -4.16
CA ILE A 186 13.56 16.95 -3.81
C ILE A 186 12.73 15.93 -4.58
N GLU A 187 12.06 15.03 -3.86
CA GLU A 187 11.05 14.12 -4.39
C GLU A 187 9.72 14.48 -3.74
N VAL A 188 8.74 14.89 -4.51
CA VAL A 188 7.46 15.32 -3.97
C VAL A 188 6.30 14.73 -4.77
N ALA A 189 5.43 13.99 -4.08
CA ALA A 189 4.12 13.62 -4.57
C ALA A 189 3.08 14.47 -3.83
N ILE A 190 2.20 15.15 -4.56
CA ILE A 190 1.18 16.05 -3.98
C ILE A 190 -0.04 16.09 -4.90
N GLY A 191 -1.18 15.64 -4.40
CA GLY A 191 -2.43 15.57 -5.18
C GLY A 191 -3.41 14.54 -4.64
N PRO A 192 -4.47 14.21 -5.39
CA PRO A 192 -5.41 13.15 -5.06
C PRO A 192 -4.89 11.82 -5.60
N TYR A 193 -4.65 10.82 -4.73
CA TYR A 193 -4.05 9.55 -5.12
C TYR A 193 -4.84 8.34 -4.66
N GLU A 194 -4.99 8.12 -3.35
CA GLU A 194 -5.52 6.88 -2.80
C GLU A 194 -7.04 6.95 -2.61
N THR A 195 -7.70 5.81 -2.78
CA THR A 195 -9.17 5.72 -2.72
C THR A 195 -9.69 5.05 -1.46
N TYR A 196 -8.83 4.67 -0.53
CA TYR A 196 -9.21 3.96 0.71
C TYR A 196 -10.15 4.79 1.60
N THR A 197 -9.99 6.10 1.61
CA THR A 197 -10.87 7.02 2.36
C THR A 197 -12.31 7.03 1.83
N ASP A 198 -12.53 6.66 0.55
CA ASP A 198 -13.87 6.46 0.00
C ASP A 198 -14.40 5.06 0.36
N GLU A 199 -14.82 4.89 1.59
CA GLU A 199 -15.37 3.62 2.08
C GLU A 199 -16.75 3.28 1.47
N MET A 200 -17.38 4.21 0.74
CA MET A 200 -18.68 3.96 0.12
C MET A 200 -18.58 3.11 -1.14
N ILE A 201 -17.70 3.50 -2.08
CA ILE A 201 -17.54 2.79 -3.37
C ILE A 201 -16.08 2.59 -3.78
N GLY A 202 -15.11 3.11 -3.03
CA GLY A 202 -13.68 2.97 -3.31
C GLY A 202 -13.21 3.62 -4.61
N GLN A 203 -13.81 4.76 -5.01
CA GLN A 203 -13.51 5.42 -6.28
C GLN A 203 -12.95 6.83 -6.14
N LYS A 204 -13.32 7.56 -5.08
CA LYS A 204 -12.92 8.94 -4.88
C LYS A 204 -11.53 9.03 -4.29
N ALA A 205 -10.64 9.75 -4.97
CA ALA A 205 -9.26 9.90 -4.52
C ALA A 205 -9.14 10.97 -3.42
N ALA A 206 -8.53 10.60 -2.31
CA ALA A 206 -8.20 11.52 -1.22
C ALA A 206 -6.96 12.35 -1.55
N PHE A 207 -6.93 13.59 -1.09
CA PHE A 207 -5.74 14.43 -1.21
C PHE A 207 -4.69 14.04 -0.18
N GLU A 208 -3.46 13.92 -0.67
CA GLU A 208 -2.30 13.67 0.17
C GLU A 208 -1.06 14.37 -0.35
N ALA A 209 -0.03 14.41 0.47
CA ALA A 209 1.29 14.90 0.09
C ALA A 209 2.41 14.16 0.79
N PHE A 210 3.46 13.88 0.04
CA PHE A 210 4.75 13.39 0.49
C PHE A 210 5.81 14.39 0.05
N VAL A 211 6.28 15.23 0.96
CA VAL A 211 7.45 16.09 0.70
C VAL A 211 8.65 15.38 1.26
N THR A 212 9.52 14.93 0.37
CA THR A 212 10.65 14.08 0.74
C THR A 212 11.96 14.56 0.12
N LEU A 213 13.08 14.15 0.73
CA LEU A 213 14.43 14.34 0.21
C LEU A 213 15.04 12.98 -0.12
N LYS A 214 15.43 12.79 -1.36
CA LYS A 214 16.11 11.56 -1.81
C LYS A 214 17.47 11.45 -1.15
N ASN A 215 17.78 10.24 -0.70
CA ASN A 215 19.13 9.81 -0.40
C ASN A 215 19.73 9.15 -1.66
N PRO A 216 20.62 9.83 -2.40
CA PRO A 216 21.15 9.28 -3.64
C PRO A 216 21.96 8.00 -3.43
N THR A 217 22.69 7.91 -2.32
CA THR A 217 23.52 6.74 -1.99
C THR A 217 22.66 5.52 -1.69
N GLU A 218 21.63 5.66 -0.85
CA GLU A 218 20.70 4.58 -0.54
C GLU A 218 19.86 4.22 -1.76
N SER A 219 19.38 5.20 -2.51
CA SER A 219 18.63 4.95 -3.75
C SER A 219 19.45 4.14 -4.75
N GLN A 220 20.72 4.49 -4.98
CA GLN A 220 21.62 3.73 -5.85
C GLN A 220 21.90 2.32 -5.31
N ALA A 221 22.09 2.19 -4.00
CA ALA A 221 22.34 0.90 -3.36
C ALA A 221 21.16 -0.08 -3.52
N LEU A 222 19.93 0.43 -3.50
CA LEU A 222 18.72 -0.38 -3.67
C LEU A 222 18.30 -0.51 -5.13
N ASP A 223 18.53 0.51 -5.95
CA ASP A 223 18.15 0.52 -7.38
C ASP A 223 18.80 -0.61 -8.19
N LYS A 224 20.00 -1.06 -7.78
CA LYS A 224 20.70 -2.19 -8.40
C LYS A 224 19.85 -3.47 -8.44
N TYR A 225 18.97 -3.68 -7.45
CA TYR A 225 18.16 -4.89 -7.37
C TYR A 225 17.09 -4.98 -8.48
N LYS A 226 16.75 -3.87 -9.13
CA LYS A 226 15.87 -3.87 -10.31
C LYS A 226 16.44 -4.71 -11.46
N ALA A 227 17.76 -4.70 -11.62
CA ALA A 227 18.42 -5.46 -12.64
C ALA A 227 18.20 -6.98 -12.51
N TYR A 228 17.88 -7.43 -11.30
CA TYR A 228 17.64 -8.83 -10.99
C TYR A 228 16.17 -9.28 -11.09
N LEU A 229 15.22 -8.40 -11.44
CA LEU A 229 13.80 -8.77 -11.48
C LEU A 229 13.51 -9.97 -12.37
N ARG A 230 14.17 -10.05 -13.54
CA ARG A 230 14.02 -11.21 -14.43
C ARG A 230 14.62 -12.48 -13.83
N ASP A 231 15.74 -12.36 -13.13
CA ASP A 231 16.39 -13.49 -12.47
C ASP A 231 15.58 -13.93 -11.23
N MET A 232 14.97 -13.00 -10.49
CA MET A 232 14.05 -13.29 -9.39
C MET A 232 12.83 -14.04 -9.91
N GLU A 233 12.21 -13.58 -11.01
CA GLU A 233 11.10 -14.29 -11.66
C GLU A 233 11.51 -15.71 -12.07
N ALA A 234 12.68 -15.86 -12.69
CA ALA A 234 13.21 -17.16 -13.09
C ALA A 234 13.49 -18.08 -11.88
N ASN A 235 13.84 -17.48 -10.73
CA ASN A 235 14.15 -18.22 -9.49
C ASN A 235 12.91 -18.55 -8.64
N LEU A 236 11.71 -18.15 -9.03
CA LEU A 236 10.52 -18.54 -8.28
C LEU A 236 10.42 -20.07 -8.21
N PRO A 237 10.10 -20.65 -7.03
CA PRO A 237 10.13 -22.09 -6.79
C PRO A 237 8.90 -22.79 -7.38
N VAL A 238 8.55 -22.48 -8.62
CA VAL A 238 7.41 -23.01 -9.37
C VAL A 238 7.81 -23.31 -10.80
N ALA A 239 6.98 -24.10 -11.50
CA ALA A 239 7.16 -24.34 -12.93
C ALA A 239 7.02 -23.05 -13.75
N ASP A 240 7.69 -22.99 -14.92
CA ASP A 240 7.71 -21.79 -15.75
C ASP A 240 6.32 -21.34 -16.24
N ALA A 241 5.34 -22.25 -16.27
CA ALA A 241 3.95 -21.91 -16.58
C ALA A 241 3.32 -20.89 -15.60
N TYR A 242 3.85 -20.78 -14.39
CA TYR A 242 3.40 -19.84 -13.34
C TYR A 242 4.23 -18.55 -13.30
N LYS A 243 5.23 -18.41 -14.17
CA LYS A 243 6.13 -17.27 -14.23
C LYS A 243 5.73 -16.27 -15.29
N ASN A 244 6.01 -15.00 -15.07
CA ASN A 244 5.64 -13.92 -15.99
C ASN A 244 6.88 -13.18 -16.53
N PHE A 245 7.51 -13.74 -17.53
CA PHE A 245 8.66 -13.11 -18.20
C PHE A 245 8.31 -11.94 -19.13
N LYS A 246 7.00 -11.62 -19.29
CA LYS A 246 6.51 -10.57 -20.19
C LYS A 246 6.29 -9.23 -19.49
N ARG A 247 6.44 -9.18 -18.17
CA ARG A 247 6.29 -7.91 -17.44
C ARG A 247 7.32 -6.90 -17.91
N GLY A 248 6.86 -5.66 -18.09
CA GLY A 248 7.66 -4.54 -18.56
C GLY A 248 8.81 -4.18 -17.61
N GLY A 249 9.65 -3.24 -18.06
CA GLY A 249 10.87 -2.83 -17.36
C GLY A 249 10.61 -2.39 -15.91
N ALA A 250 11.67 -2.44 -15.12
CA ALA A 250 11.64 -2.11 -13.71
C ALA A 250 11.26 -0.65 -13.48
N SER A 251 10.27 -0.44 -12.63
CA SER A 251 9.88 0.88 -12.13
C SER A 251 11.04 1.55 -11.38
N PRO A 252 11.22 2.89 -11.48
CA PRO A 252 12.20 3.60 -10.68
C PRO A 252 11.98 3.39 -9.18
N ILE A 253 13.09 3.22 -8.45
CA ILE A 253 13.07 3.13 -6.99
C ILE A 253 13.82 4.33 -6.43
N ALA A 254 13.20 5.03 -5.49
CA ALA A 254 13.84 6.08 -4.71
C ALA A 254 13.76 5.74 -3.22
N VAL A 255 14.85 5.99 -2.50
CA VAL A 255 14.84 6.04 -1.03
C VAL A 255 14.89 7.50 -0.63
N ALA A 256 13.96 7.90 0.21
CA ALA A 256 13.83 9.28 0.60
C ALA A 256 13.43 9.43 2.07
N GLU A 257 13.83 10.52 2.67
CA GLU A 257 13.39 10.91 4.01
C GLU A 257 12.21 11.86 3.91
N GLN A 258 11.11 11.54 4.56
CA GLN A 258 9.93 12.41 4.60
C GLN A 258 10.16 13.57 5.55
N ILE A 259 9.98 14.78 5.02
CA ILE A 259 10.10 16.03 5.77
C ILE A 259 8.72 16.56 6.19
N ARG A 260 7.71 16.30 5.35
CA ARG A 260 6.32 16.69 5.59
C ARG A 260 5.38 15.70 4.95
N GLY A 261 4.42 15.23 5.71
CA GLY A 261 3.20 14.62 5.22
C GLY A 261 2.09 15.65 5.08
N GLY A 262 1.08 15.36 4.28
CA GLY A 262 -0.13 16.17 4.18
C GLY A 262 -1.32 15.30 3.79
N GLY A 263 -2.53 15.69 4.21
CA GLY A 263 -3.75 14.98 3.88
C GLY A 263 -3.79 13.56 4.43
N ASP A 264 -4.18 12.60 3.60
CA ASP A 264 -4.30 11.19 3.98
C ASP A 264 -3.04 10.63 4.64
N ASN A 265 -1.86 10.98 4.14
CA ASN A 265 -0.57 10.57 4.70
C ASN A 265 -0.33 11.01 6.17
N LEU A 266 -1.13 11.89 6.75
CA LEU A 266 -1.07 12.26 8.18
C LEU A 266 -2.06 11.49 9.05
N HIS A 267 -2.93 10.70 8.45
CA HIS A 267 -4.02 10.00 9.13
C HIS A 267 -3.84 8.48 9.02
N GLY A 268 -4.36 7.76 10.00
CA GLY A 268 -4.24 6.31 10.03
C GLY A 268 -2.80 5.78 10.14
N PRO A 269 -2.56 4.55 9.69
CA PRO A 269 -1.24 3.94 9.66
C PRO A 269 -0.28 4.70 8.76
N GLN A 270 0.92 5.00 9.28
CA GLN A 270 1.91 5.76 8.52
C GLN A 270 2.50 4.94 7.37
N THR A 271 2.42 5.50 6.18
CA THR A 271 3.01 4.94 4.96
C THR A 271 4.52 4.78 5.10
N VAL A 272 5.05 3.61 4.77
CA VAL A 272 6.50 3.31 4.76
C VAL A 272 7.08 3.30 3.35
N ALA A 273 6.24 3.08 2.35
CA ALA A 273 6.57 3.15 0.93
C ALA A 273 5.30 3.46 0.14
N PHE A 274 5.43 4.04 -1.04
CA PHE A 274 4.31 4.24 -1.96
C PHE A 274 4.73 3.97 -3.40
N ASN A 275 3.77 3.58 -4.23
CA ASN A 275 3.96 3.20 -5.63
C ASN A 275 2.97 3.97 -6.51
N LEU A 276 3.36 5.13 -7.00
CA LEU A 276 2.55 6.07 -7.77
C LEU A 276 3.11 6.26 -9.19
N PRO A 277 2.33 6.81 -10.12
CA PRO A 277 0.93 7.23 -10.02
C PRO A 277 -0.06 6.06 -10.14
N ASN A 278 -1.32 6.31 -9.79
CA ASN A 278 -2.42 5.36 -9.96
C ASN A 278 -3.12 5.46 -11.34
N ASP A 279 -2.78 6.46 -12.15
CA ASP A 279 -3.33 6.62 -13.51
C ASP A 279 -2.73 5.56 -14.48
N GLU A 280 -3.56 4.63 -14.93
CA GLU A 280 -3.13 3.56 -15.85
C GLU A 280 -2.51 4.07 -17.14
N ARG A 281 -2.95 5.22 -17.67
CA ARG A 281 -2.36 5.82 -18.87
C ARG A 281 -0.89 6.21 -18.65
N VAL A 282 -0.56 6.66 -17.44
CA VAL A 282 0.83 6.97 -17.05
C VAL A 282 1.60 5.66 -16.81
N ARG A 283 0.99 4.70 -16.15
CA ARG A 283 1.60 3.38 -15.91
C ARG A 283 1.93 2.66 -17.22
N GLU A 284 1.05 2.70 -18.19
CA GLU A 284 1.31 2.15 -19.52
C GLU A 284 2.45 2.89 -20.25
N ALA A 285 2.50 4.21 -20.11
CA ALA A 285 3.50 5.02 -20.82
C ALA A 285 4.88 5.02 -20.16
N LYS A 286 4.96 4.99 -18.82
CA LYS A 286 6.19 5.22 -18.05
C LYS A 286 6.39 4.28 -16.86
N GLY A 287 5.46 3.39 -16.58
CA GLY A 287 5.46 2.60 -15.36
C GLY A 287 5.03 3.40 -14.13
N ALA A 288 5.44 2.95 -12.96
CA ALA A 288 5.20 3.61 -11.69
C ALA A 288 6.54 3.83 -10.96
N LYS A 289 6.62 4.78 -10.03
CA LYS A 289 7.78 5.05 -9.20
C LYS A 289 7.51 4.57 -7.79
N LYS A 290 8.44 3.79 -7.23
CA LYS A 290 8.42 3.33 -5.84
C LYS A 290 9.29 4.25 -5.00
N VAL A 291 8.74 4.76 -3.90
CA VAL A 291 9.47 5.62 -2.97
C VAL A 291 9.40 4.99 -1.58
N ILE A 292 10.56 4.69 -1.01
CA ILE A 292 10.71 4.12 0.34
C ILE A 292 11.03 5.26 1.30
N LEU A 293 10.27 5.36 2.38
CA LEU A 293 10.41 6.42 3.38
C LEU A 293 11.33 5.96 4.53
N SER A 294 12.64 6.12 4.35
CA SER A 294 13.67 5.54 5.22
C SER A 294 13.59 6.02 6.67
N ASN A 295 13.30 7.29 6.91
CA ASN A 295 13.17 7.81 8.27
C ASN A 295 11.87 7.36 8.96
N VAL A 296 10.79 7.12 8.22
CA VAL A 296 9.55 6.52 8.77
C VAL A 296 9.82 5.06 9.14
N LEU A 297 10.48 4.30 8.27
CA LEU A 297 10.92 2.94 8.57
C LEU A 297 11.82 2.87 9.80
N ALA A 298 12.80 3.79 9.91
CA ALA A 298 13.69 3.87 11.07
C ALA A 298 12.90 4.11 12.38
N ALA A 299 11.96 5.04 12.36
CA ALA A 299 11.12 5.35 13.51
C ALA A 299 10.25 4.13 13.92
N LYS A 300 9.67 3.43 12.96
CA LYS A 300 8.90 2.19 13.23
C LYS A 300 9.80 1.04 13.68
N TYR A 301 11.00 0.94 13.17
CA TYR A 301 11.97 -0.04 13.64
C TYR A 301 12.31 0.18 15.12
N GLU A 302 12.72 1.39 15.48
CA GLU A 302 13.13 1.72 16.85
C GLU A 302 11.96 1.64 17.84
N GLY A 303 10.82 2.21 17.49
CA GLY A 303 9.68 2.33 18.40
C GLY A 303 8.78 1.09 18.45
N ILE A 304 8.83 0.22 17.45
CA ILE A 304 7.86 -0.88 17.31
C ILE A 304 8.56 -2.22 17.08
N LEU A 305 9.29 -2.40 15.96
CA LEU A 305 9.77 -3.73 15.57
C LEU A 305 10.83 -4.27 16.53
N SER A 306 11.81 -3.46 16.93
CA SER A 306 12.86 -3.86 17.87
C SER A 306 12.29 -4.20 19.27
N PRO A 307 11.38 -3.42 19.86
CA PRO A 307 10.67 -3.83 21.08
C PRO A 307 9.85 -5.12 20.92
N ILE A 308 9.15 -5.31 19.80
CA ILE A 308 8.42 -6.56 19.51
C ILE A 308 9.38 -7.74 19.49
N ALA A 309 10.48 -7.63 18.76
CA ALA A 309 11.48 -8.69 18.67
C ALA A 309 11.94 -9.20 20.04
N SER A 310 12.19 -8.28 20.97
CA SER A 310 12.62 -8.60 22.33
C SER A 310 11.57 -9.35 23.17
N ARG A 311 10.31 -9.28 22.79
CA ARG A 311 9.18 -9.98 23.44
C ARG A 311 8.85 -11.30 22.73
N VAL A 312 9.02 -11.35 21.40
CA VAL A 312 8.64 -12.47 20.55
C VAL A 312 9.73 -13.53 20.47
N LEU A 313 10.99 -13.12 20.30
CA LEU A 313 12.10 -14.02 20.05
C LEU A 313 12.95 -14.26 21.30
N VAL A 314 13.61 -15.43 21.35
CA VAL A 314 14.65 -15.68 22.36
C VAL A 314 15.78 -14.64 22.21
N ALA A 315 16.46 -14.33 23.33
CA ALA A 315 17.32 -13.15 23.42
C ALA A 315 18.45 -13.10 22.39
N ASP A 316 19.06 -14.23 22.10
CA ASP A 316 20.13 -14.37 21.11
C ASP A 316 19.66 -14.07 19.68
N GLN A 317 18.43 -14.43 19.32
CA GLN A 317 17.84 -14.15 18.02
C GLN A 317 17.17 -12.77 17.96
N ALA A 318 16.58 -12.28 19.04
CA ALA A 318 16.04 -10.92 19.11
C ALA A 318 17.12 -9.85 18.83
N ALA A 319 18.34 -10.07 19.27
CA ALA A 319 19.48 -9.18 19.03
C ALA A 319 19.92 -9.12 17.55
N LEU A 320 19.44 -10.03 16.71
CA LEU A 320 19.75 -10.06 15.27
C LEU A 320 18.78 -9.21 14.43
N VAL A 321 17.65 -8.80 15.00
CA VAL A 321 16.67 -7.97 14.28
C VAL A 321 17.30 -6.64 13.88
N SER A 322 17.12 -6.23 12.63
CA SER A 322 17.91 -5.17 12.01
C SER A 322 17.06 -4.24 11.16
N GLN A 323 17.28 -2.93 11.32
CA GLN A 323 16.66 -1.92 10.46
C GLN A 323 17.00 -2.14 8.98
N LYS A 324 18.23 -2.55 8.68
CA LYS A 324 18.67 -2.92 7.32
C LYS A 324 17.72 -3.94 6.69
N TYR A 325 17.40 -5.01 7.44
CA TYR A 325 16.53 -6.05 6.92
C TYR A 325 15.06 -5.62 6.85
N MET A 326 14.59 -4.79 7.77
CA MET A 326 13.25 -4.17 7.63
C MET A 326 13.14 -3.33 6.34
N THR A 327 14.19 -2.56 6.00
CA THR A 327 14.24 -1.80 4.75
C THR A 327 14.31 -2.71 3.52
N LEU A 328 15.13 -3.76 3.56
CA LEU A 328 15.22 -4.73 2.47
C LEU A 328 13.91 -5.50 2.28
N GLU A 329 13.26 -5.95 3.34
CA GLU A 329 11.97 -6.63 3.27
C GLU A 329 10.91 -5.71 2.64
N THR A 330 10.84 -4.44 3.04
CA THR A 330 9.94 -3.46 2.40
C THR A 330 10.25 -3.30 0.91
N LEU A 331 11.53 -3.15 0.54
CA LEU A 331 11.92 -3.05 -0.86
C LEU A 331 11.54 -4.30 -1.66
N PHE A 332 11.90 -5.47 -1.15
CA PHE A 332 11.65 -6.73 -1.87
C PHE A 332 10.18 -7.12 -1.85
N HIS A 333 9.39 -6.70 -0.87
CA HIS A 333 7.94 -6.75 -0.91
C HIS A 333 7.38 -5.96 -2.10
N GLU A 334 7.79 -4.69 -2.24
CA GLU A 334 7.39 -3.84 -3.37
C GLU A 334 7.83 -4.40 -4.73
N LEU A 335 9.04 -4.97 -4.82
CA LEU A 335 9.51 -5.63 -6.02
C LEU A 335 8.68 -6.88 -6.33
N SER A 336 8.28 -7.63 -5.32
CA SER A 336 7.54 -8.89 -5.44
C SER A 336 6.12 -8.70 -5.95
N HIS A 337 5.50 -7.53 -5.78
CA HIS A 337 4.25 -7.18 -6.48
C HIS A 337 4.41 -7.21 -8.01
N SER A 338 5.63 -7.04 -8.50
CA SER A 338 5.94 -7.12 -9.93
C SER A 338 6.25 -8.55 -10.41
N LEU A 339 6.25 -9.55 -9.54
CA LEU A 339 6.64 -10.92 -9.83
C LEU A 339 5.46 -11.90 -9.72
N GLY A 340 5.62 -13.07 -10.35
CA GLY A 340 4.61 -14.11 -10.39
C GLY A 340 3.44 -13.82 -11.34
N PRO A 341 2.38 -14.65 -11.29
CA PRO A 341 1.27 -14.56 -12.24
C PRO A 341 0.43 -13.30 -12.02
N GLY A 342 -0.01 -12.68 -13.09
CA GLY A 342 -0.95 -11.54 -13.07
C GLY A 342 -2.05 -11.77 -14.11
N SER A 343 -1.69 -11.84 -15.38
CA SER A 343 -2.57 -12.33 -16.47
C SER A 343 -2.44 -13.84 -16.56
N ILE A 344 -3.55 -14.55 -16.47
CA ILE A 344 -3.61 -16.02 -16.44
C ILE A 344 -4.64 -16.56 -17.43
N THR A 345 -4.62 -17.86 -17.66
CA THR A 345 -5.64 -18.53 -18.48
C THR A 345 -6.30 -19.64 -17.67
N VAL A 346 -7.60 -19.49 -17.43
CA VAL A 346 -8.41 -20.48 -16.68
C VAL A 346 -9.42 -21.11 -17.62
N ALA A 347 -9.37 -22.42 -17.76
CA ALA A 347 -10.24 -23.20 -18.67
C ALA A 347 -10.28 -22.64 -20.11
N GLY A 348 -9.13 -22.20 -20.64
CA GLY A 348 -8.99 -21.63 -21.98
C GLY A 348 -9.41 -20.16 -22.11
N ARG A 349 -9.89 -19.52 -21.07
CA ARG A 349 -10.29 -18.10 -21.01
C ARG A 349 -9.16 -17.24 -20.43
N ALA A 350 -8.74 -16.22 -21.16
CA ALA A 350 -7.81 -15.22 -20.64
C ALA A 350 -8.50 -14.39 -19.53
N THR A 351 -7.79 -14.18 -18.41
CA THR A 351 -8.30 -13.49 -17.23
C THR A 351 -7.14 -12.95 -16.39
N THR A 352 -7.40 -12.46 -15.20
CA THR A 352 -6.38 -12.03 -14.24
C THR A 352 -6.54 -12.76 -12.90
N VAL A 353 -5.43 -12.84 -12.13
CA VAL A 353 -5.45 -13.39 -10.77
C VAL A 353 -6.51 -12.68 -9.92
N SER A 354 -6.54 -11.35 -9.95
CA SER A 354 -7.51 -10.57 -9.17
C SER A 354 -8.96 -10.89 -9.53
N ALA A 355 -9.27 -11.04 -10.82
CA ALA A 355 -10.63 -11.38 -11.26
C ALA A 355 -11.05 -12.78 -10.81
N GLU A 356 -10.13 -13.76 -10.83
CA GLU A 356 -10.44 -15.13 -10.41
C GLU A 356 -10.49 -15.29 -8.89
N LEU A 357 -9.58 -14.65 -8.15
CA LEU A 357 -9.52 -14.77 -6.68
C LEU A 357 -10.48 -13.81 -5.96
N LYS A 358 -11.12 -12.88 -6.67
CA LYS A 358 -12.21 -12.03 -6.13
C LYS A 358 -11.80 -11.27 -4.86
N ASP A 359 -12.61 -11.41 -3.80
CA ASP A 359 -12.47 -10.75 -2.50
C ASP A 359 -11.19 -11.14 -1.74
N ILE A 360 -10.64 -12.34 -1.96
CA ILE A 360 -9.38 -12.75 -1.31
C ILE A 360 -8.13 -12.31 -2.08
N ALA A 361 -8.29 -11.74 -3.28
CA ALA A 361 -7.16 -11.42 -4.16
C ALA A 361 -6.15 -10.46 -3.51
N GLY A 362 -6.63 -9.39 -2.86
CA GLY A 362 -5.76 -8.42 -2.17
C GLY A 362 -4.97 -9.07 -1.05
N THR A 363 -5.63 -9.80 -0.15
CA THR A 363 -4.98 -10.50 0.96
C THR A 363 -3.95 -11.52 0.48
N ALA A 364 -4.26 -12.26 -0.59
CA ALA A 364 -3.34 -13.23 -1.17
C ALA A 364 -2.13 -12.54 -1.84
N GLU A 365 -2.32 -11.35 -2.43
CA GLU A 365 -1.25 -10.56 -3.04
C GLU A 365 -0.30 -10.01 -1.99
N GLU A 366 -0.81 -9.46 -0.88
CA GLU A 366 0.02 -8.97 0.23
C GLU A 366 0.80 -10.11 0.89
N ALA A 367 0.16 -11.25 1.16
CA ALA A 367 0.84 -12.43 1.70
C ALA A 367 1.93 -12.96 0.76
N LYS A 368 1.67 -12.94 -0.57
CA LYS A 368 2.68 -13.29 -1.58
C LYS A 368 3.85 -12.32 -1.54
N ALA A 369 3.58 -11.01 -1.54
CA ALA A 369 4.62 -9.99 -1.60
C ALA A 369 5.56 -10.07 -0.38
N ASP A 370 5.02 -10.27 0.81
CA ASP A 370 5.79 -10.43 2.05
C ASP A 370 6.73 -11.65 1.99
N VAL A 371 6.18 -12.84 1.75
CA VAL A 371 7.01 -14.07 1.76
C VAL A 371 7.95 -14.15 0.57
N MET A 372 7.53 -13.65 -0.60
CA MET A 372 8.38 -13.59 -1.80
C MET A 372 9.49 -12.55 -1.64
N GLY A 373 9.26 -11.48 -0.87
CA GLY A 373 10.28 -10.54 -0.47
C GLY A 373 11.43 -11.23 0.27
N ALA A 374 11.11 -12.00 1.31
CA ALA A 374 12.09 -12.81 2.04
C ALA A 374 12.80 -13.84 1.13
N TRP A 375 12.07 -14.52 0.22
CA TRP A 375 12.63 -15.44 -0.77
C TRP A 375 13.64 -14.74 -1.71
N ASN A 376 13.30 -13.56 -2.21
CA ASN A 376 14.17 -12.81 -3.10
C ASN A 376 15.41 -12.27 -2.40
N ILE A 377 15.34 -11.94 -1.11
CA ILE A 377 16.52 -11.59 -0.31
C ILE A 377 17.47 -12.80 -0.19
N LEU A 378 16.93 -14.00 0.07
CA LEU A 378 17.72 -15.24 0.07
C LEU A 378 18.40 -15.46 -1.28
N PHE A 379 17.69 -15.25 -2.39
CA PHE A 379 18.26 -15.33 -3.72
C PHE A 379 19.38 -14.30 -3.96
N MET A 380 19.24 -13.08 -3.46
CA MET A 380 20.35 -12.09 -3.51
C MET A 380 21.56 -12.52 -2.66
N MET A 381 21.34 -13.26 -1.59
CA MET A 381 22.44 -13.87 -0.83
C MET A 381 23.17 -14.95 -1.64
N GLU A 382 22.45 -15.78 -2.39
CA GLU A 382 23.02 -16.77 -3.32
C GLU A 382 23.80 -16.10 -4.47
N LYS A 383 23.36 -14.93 -4.90
CA LYS A 383 24.07 -14.10 -5.91
C LYS A 383 25.24 -13.32 -5.34
N ASN A 384 25.53 -13.40 -4.03
CA ASN A 384 26.53 -12.62 -3.31
C ASN A 384 26.32 -11.10 -3.36
N GLU A 385 25.10 -10.63 -3.62
CA GLU A 385 24.72 -9.22 -3.54
C GLU A 385 24.39 -8.78 -2.11
N ILE A 386 24.01 -9.73 -1.28
CA ILE A 386 23.80 -9.60 0.17
C ILE A 386 24.64 -10.68 0.85
N PRO A 387 25.36 -10.36 1.96
CA PRO A 387 26.18 -11.36 2.64
C PRO A 387 25.35 -12.54 3.18
N ALA A 388 25.68 -13.75 2.75
CA ALA A 388 24.97 -14.98 3.20
C ALA A 388 25.05 -15.22 4.72
N ALA A 389 26.10 -14.70 5.37
CA ALA A 389 26.28 -14.76 6.82
C ALA A 389 25.22 -13.96 7.60
N GLU A 390 24.53 -13.04 6.95
CA GLU A 390 23.46 -12.22 7.55
C GLU A 390 22.07 -12.88 7.46
N ARG A 391 21.97 -14.09 6.94
CA ARG A 391 20.67 -14.83 6.86
C ARG A 391 19.93 -14.93 8.19
N PRO A 392 20.58 -15.17 9.36
CA PRO A 392 19.88 -15.14 10.64
C PRO A 392 19.25 -13.77 10.98
N GLN A 393 19.84 -12.66 10.53
CA GLN A 393 19.26 -11.32 10.70
C GLN A 393 17.96 -11.16 9.87
N LEU A 394 17.95 -11.65 8.63
CA LEU A 394 16.74 -11.70 7.81
C LEU A 394 15.64 -12.46 8.53
N PHE A 395 15.90 -13.69 8.96
CA PHE A 395 14.87 -14.53 9.57
C PHE A 395 14.34 -13.96 10.89
N ALA A 396 15.20 -13.37 11.71
CA ALA A 396 14.79 -12.72 12.94
C ALA A 396 13.89 -11.49 12.64
N THR A 397 14.28 -10.66 11.66
CA THR A 397 13.54 -9.46 11.29
C THR A 397 12.19 -9.83 10.68
N TYR A 398 12.16 -10.77 9.74
CA TYR A 398 10.96 -11.30 9.10
C TYR A 398 9.98 -11.89 10.13
N THR A 399 10.46 -12.72 11.07
CA THR A 399 9.61 -13.29 12.13
C THR A 399 9.02 -12.19 13.02
N ALA A 400 9.82 -11.21 13.43
CA ALA A 400 9.32 -10.06 14.20
C ALA A 400 8.29 -9.25 13.40
N GLY A 401 8.48 -9.12 12.08
CA GLY A 401 7.56 -8.51 11.12
C GLY A 401 6.21 -9.19 11.06
N ILE A 402 6.19 -10.52 11.03
CA ILE A 402 4.95 -11.32 11.09
C ILE A 402 4.15 -10.98 12.35
N PHE A 403 4.79 -10.96 13.53
CA PHE A 403 4.11 -10.61 14.79
C PHE A 403 3.69 -9.15 14.86
N ARG A 404 4.43 -8.24 14.23
CA ARG A 404 4.01 -6.84 14.08
C ARG A 404 2.73 -6.73 13.26
N ALA A 405 2.69 -7.34 12.07
CA ALA A 405 1.55 -7.26 11.17
C ALA A 405 0.32 -8.02 11.71
N ALA A 406 0.50 -9.16 12.38
CA ALA A 406 -0.60 -9.89 13.00
C ALA A 406 -1.38 -9.10 14.06
N ARG A 407 -0.85 -7.98 14.57
CA ARG A 407 -1.55 -7.09 15.51
C ARG A 407 -2.66 -6.25 14.86
N TRP A 408 -2.67 -6.15 13.54
CA TRP A 408 -3.72 -5.46 12.78
C TRP A 408 -5.03 -6.26 12.74
N GLY A 409 -4.98 -7.55 13.11
CA GLY A 409 -6.14 -8.44 13.11
C GLY A 409 -6.33 -9.19 11.79
N ASP A 410 -7.27 -10.11 11.80
CA ASP A 410 -7.57 -11.03 10.69
C ASP A 410 -8.55 -10.46 9.66
N GLU A 411 -9.15 -9.31 9.95
CA GLU A 411 -10.01 -8.56 9.01
C GLU A 411 -9.19 -7.68 8.05
N GLU A 412 -7.96 -7.33 8.41
CA GLU A 412 -7.06 -6.50 7.61
C GLU A 412 -6.14 -7.37 6.76
N ALA A 413 -5.88 -6.97 5.50
CA ALA A 413 -5.16 -7.79 4.51
C ALA A 413 -3.76 -8.23 4.98
N HIS A 414 -2.95 -7.31 5.50
CA HIS A 414 -1.62 -7.62 6.02
C HIS A 414 -1.68 -8.44 7.31
N GLY A 415 -2.65 -8.17 8.20
CA GLY A 415 -2.85 -8.94 9.43
C GLY A 415 -3.22 -10.38 9.14
N ARG A 416 -4.15 -10.61 8.20
CA ARG A 416 -4.55 -11.95 7.75
C ARG A 416 -3.42 -12.66 6.98
N GLY A 417 -2.68 -11.91 6.15
CA GLY A 417 -1.48 -12.41 5.47
C GLY A 417 -0.39 -12.85 6.45
N ALA A 418 -0.17 -12.07 7.52
CA ALA A 418 0.77 -12.41 8.58
C ALA A 418 0.33 -13.65 9.37
N ALA A 419 -0.97 -13.80 9.66
CA ALA A 419 -1.51 -15.00 10.30
C ALA A 419 -1.32 -16.26 9.43
N LEU A 420 -1.48 -16.15 8.10
CA LEU A 420 -1.17 -17.20 7.14
C LEU A 420 0.31 -17.61 7.23
N GLN A 421 1.21 -16.62 7.14
CA GLN A 421 2.66 -16.86 7.22
C GLN A 421 3.03 -17.52 8.56
N TYR A 422 2.47 -17.02 9.67
CA TYR A 422 2.66 -17.60 10.99
C TYR A 422 2.26 -19.08 11.02
N GLY A 423 1.01 -19.40 10.69
CA GLY A 423 0.48 -20.76 10.80
C GLY A 423 1.20 -21.74 9.88
N TYR A 424 1.49 -21.33 8.64
CA TYR A 424 2.21 -22.17 7.68
C TYR A 424 3.65 -22.47 8.15
N LEU A 425 4.42 -21.44 8.49
CA LEU A 425 5.81 -21.58 8.91
C LEU A 425 5.93 -22.34 10.24
N LYS A 426 5.01 -22.12 11.19
CA LYS A 426 4.95 -22.93 12.43
C LYS A 426 4.68 -24.39 12.12
N ALA A 427 3.74 -24.70 11.22
CA ALA A 427 3.45 -26.08 10.82
C ALA A 427 4.66 -26.76 10.15
N LYS A 428 5.53 -26.00 9.46
CA LYS A 428 6.80 -26.48 8.92
C LYS A 428 7.92 -26.57 9.96
N GLY A 429 7.68 -26.11 11.21
CA GLY A 429 8.67 -26.08 12.28
C GLY A 429 9.76 -25.02 12.08
N ALA A 430 9.49 -23.99 11.26
CA ALA A 430 10.41 -22.90 10.99
C ALA A 430 10.73 -22.09 12.26
N PHE A 431 9.79 -22.02 13.19
CA PHE A 431 10.00 -21.54 14.54
C PHE A 431 9.19 -22.36 15.55
N VAL A 432 9.71 -22.48 16.74
CA VAL A 432 9.13 -23.29 17.83
C VAL A 432 8.96 -22.39 19.05
N PHE A 433 7.81 -22.47 19.68
CA PHE A 433 7.55 -21.77 20.94
C PHE A 433 8.28 -22.49 22.09
N ASP A 434 9.02 -21.72 22.88
CA ASP A 434 9.65 -22.17 24.13
C ASP A 434 8.73 -21.77 25.30
N PRO A 435 8.04 -22.72 25.94
CA PRO A 435 7.11 -22.41 27.03
C PRO A 435 7.79 -21.81 28.28
N ALA A 436 9.09 -22.12 28.50
CA ALA A 436 9.83 -21.62 29.65
C ALA A 436 10.23 -20.15 29.43
N ALA A 437 10.69 -19.82 28.24
CA ALA A 437 11.02 -18.45 27.84
C ALA A 437 9.79 -17.63 27.45
N LYS A 438 8.67 -18.26 27.12
CA LYS A 438 7.47 -17.68 26.49
C LYS A 438 7.81 -16.91 25.22
N ARG A 439 8.69 -17.45 24.38
CA ARG A 439 9.24 -16.84 23.18
C ARG A 439 9.46 -17.89 22.09
N TYR A 440 9.63 -17.40 20.87
CA TYR A 440 9.91 -18.28 19.74
C TYR A 440 11.43 -18.39 19.49
N ARG A 441 11.83 -19.59 19.06
CA ARG A 441 13.16 -19.87 18.51
C ARG A 441 13.03 -20.27 17.05
N ILE A 442 13.80 -19.64 16.20
CA ILE A 442 13.84 -19.86 14.75
C ILE A 442 14.82 -20.99 14.45
N ASP A 443 14.42 -21.92 13.58
CA ASP A 443 15.26 -22.90 12.92
C ASP A 443 15.58 -22.42 11.50
N ASP A 444 16.80 -22.00 11.26
CA ASP A 444 17.23 -21.36 10.02
C ASP A 444 16.98 -22.22 8.77
N ALA A 445 17.25 -23.54 8.87
CA ALA A 445 17.11 -24.44 7.73
C ALA A 445 15.62 -24.65 7.37
N LYS A 446 14.78 -24.84 8.39
CA LYS A 446 13.34 -25.00 8.21
C LYS A 446 12.67 -23.69 7.81
N MET A 447 13.17 -22.53 8.27
CA MET A 447 12.67 -21.23 7.85
C MET A 447 12.91 -21.02 6.36
N ALA A 448 14.13 -21.24 5.86
CA ALA A 448 14.42 -21.13 4.43
C ALA A 448 13.55 -22.08 3.57
N ALA A 449 13.38 -23.32 4.01
CA ALA A 449 12.52 -24.29 3.33
C ALA A 449 11.04 -23.89 3.38
N GLY A 450 10.57 -23.41 4.54
CA GLY A 450 9.19 -22.97 4.73
C GLY A 450 8.84 -21.76 3.88
N ILE A 451 9.72 -20.76 3.77
CA ILE A 451 9.57 -19.59 2.89
C ILE A 451 9.45 -20.06 1.43
N ARG A 452 10.36 -20.92 0.96
CA ARG A 452 10.31 -21.48 -0.39
C ARG A 452 8.98 -22.15 -0.70
N ASP A 453 8.54 -23.04 0.20
CA ASP A 453 7.33 -23.83 0.01
C ASP A 453 6.08 -22.92 0.03
N LEU A 454 6.04 -21.92 0.90
CA LEU A 454 4.93 -20.97 0.99
C LEU A 454 4.81 -20.13 -0.27
N VAL A 455 5.93 -19.63 -0.81
CA VAL A 455 5.94 -18.92 -2.11
C VAL A 455 5.39 -19.83 -3.21
N ALA A 456 5.84 -21.08 -3.27
CA ALA A 456 5.39 -22.04 -4.29
C ALA A 456 3.88 -22.29 -4.22
N ASP A 457 3.34 -22.50 -3.02
CA ASP A 457 1.93 -22.78 -2.81
C ASP A 457 1.05 -21.58 -3.18
N ILE A 458 1.39 -20.36 -2.74
CA ILE A 458 0.62 -19.16 -3.07
C ILE A 458 0.68 -18.87 -4.58
N VAL A 459 1.87 -18.85 -5.17
CA VAL A 459 2.05 -18.55 -6.61
C VAL A 459 1.30 -19.56 -7.48
N LYS A 460 1.29 -20.83 -7.09
CA LYS A 460 0.54 -21.87 -7.81
C LYS A 460 -0.97 -21.62 -7.74
N LEU A 461 -1.53 -21.35 -6.56
CA LEU A 461 -2.95 -21.05 -6.39
C LEU A 461 -3.37 -19.79 -7.18
N GLN A 462 -2.52 -18.76 -7.19
CA GLN A 462 -2.73 -17.57 -8.01
C GLN A 462 -2.71 -17.88 -9.51
N GLY A 463 -1.72 -18.65 -9.97
CA GLY A 463 -1.56 -18.98 -11.38
C GLY A 463 -2.62 -19.92 -11.92
N ASP A 464 -3.17 -20.80 -11.08
CA ASP A 464 -4.31 -21.66 -11.41
C ASP A 464 -5.65 -20.86 -11.37
N GLY A 465 -5.69 -19.67 -10.77
CA GLY A 465 -6.91 -18.91 -10.52
C GLY A 465 -7.86 -19.66 -9.59
N ASP A 466 -7.31 -20.46 -8.68
CA ASP A 466 -8.07 -21.36 -7.80
C ASP A 466 -8.58 -20.62 -6.56
N TYR A 467 -9.74 -19.96 -6.70
CA TYR A 467 -10.40 -19.28 -5.59
C TYR A 467 -10.70 -20.20 -4.40
N ALA A 468 -11.28 -21.37 -4.68
CA ALA A 468 -11.67 -22.30 -3.62
C ALA A 468 -10.45 -22.88 -2.89
N GLY A 469 -9.40 -23.21 -3.63
CA GLY A 469 -8.11 -23.62 -3.07
C GLY A 469 -7.46 -22.53 -2.23
N MET A 470 -7.50 -21.27 -2.68
CA MET A 470 -6.95 -20.13 -1.94
C MET A 470 -7.71 -19.89 -0.63
N VAL A 471 -9.05 -19.90 -0.65
CA VAL A 471 -9.89 -19.79 0.55
C VAL A 471 -9.55 -20.92 1.53
N ALA A 472 -9.54 -22.16 1.06
CA ALA A 472 -9.20 -23.32 1.91
C ALA A 472 -7.77 -23.26 2.47
N PHE A 473 -6.83 -22.66 1.74
CA PHE A 473 -5.45 -22.46 2.18
C PHE A 473 -5.38 -21.45 3.33
N PHE A 474 -6.09 -20.32 3.21
CA PHE A 474 -6.22 -19.36 4.29
C PHE A 474 -6.96 -19.95 5.50
N ASP A 475 -8.08 -20.65 5.29
CA ASP A 475 -8.84 -21.29 6.35
C ASP A 475 -7.99 -22.33 7.11
N ARG A 476 -7.05 -22.95 6.45
CA ARG A 476 -6.14 -23.93 7.07
C ARG A 476 -5.03 -23.29 7.89
N TYR A 477 -4.46 -22.20 7.43
CA TYR A 477 -3.20 -21.69 7.98
C TYR A 477 -3.29 -20.27 8.57
N ALA A 478 -4.27 -19.45 8.18
CA ALA A 478 -4.36 -18.07 8.67
C ALA A 478 -4.96 -18.01 10.08
N HIS A 479 -4.30 -18.67 11.03
CA HIS A 479 -4.74 -18.77 12.42
C HIS A 479 -3.58 -18.52 13.38
N LEU A 480 -3.82 -17.66 14.35
CA LEU A 480 -2.95 -17.49 15.51
C LEU A 480 -3.42 -18.45 16.62
N ASP A 481 -2.55 -19.34 17.04
CA ASP A 481 -2.84 -20.24 18.16
C ASP A 481 -2.69 -19.55 19.53
N ASP A 482 -2.91 -20.29 20.61
CA ASP A 482 -2.86 -19.75 21.97
C ASP A 482 -1.49 -19.21 22.35
N ASP A 483 -0.41 -19.81 21.86
CA ASP A 483 0.96 -19.34 22.09
C ASP A 483 1.15 -17.96 21.46
N ALA A 484 0.76 -17.81 20.18
CA ALA A 484 0.87 -16.52 19.46
C ALA A 484 -0.02 -15.46 20.08
N ARG A 485 -1.28 -15.79 20.38
CA ARG A 485 -2.19 -14.88 21.08
C ARG A 485 -1.64 -14.45 22.43
N GLY A 486 -1.04 -15.39 23.18
CA GLY A 486 -0.40 -15.11 24.47
C GLY A 486 0.78 -14.16 24.33
N VAL A 487 1.63 -14.35 23.33
CA VAL A 487 2.77 -13.44 23.03
C VAL A 487 2.26 -12.07 22.59
N ILE A 488 1.31 -12.00 21.64
CA ILE A 488 0.73 -10.74 21.15
C ILE A 488 0.08 -9.96 22.31
N ALA A 489 -0.58 -10.65 23.25
CA ALA A 489 -1.16 -10.00 24.42
C ALA A 489 -0.12 -9.29 25.31
N THR A 490 1.15 -9.68 25.24
CA THR A 490 2.26 -9.00 25.95
C THR A 490 2.75 -7.73 25.25
N LEU A 491 2.30 -7.46 24.01
CA LEU A 491 2.76 -6.33 23.19
C LEU A 491 1.88 -5.07 23.35
N LYS A 492 0.94 -5.05 24.26
CA LYS A 492 -0.05 -3.95 24.40
C LYS A 492 0.56 -2.60 24.72
N ASP A 493 1.71 -2.58 25.39
CA ASP A 493 2.47 -1.38 25.73
C ASP A 493 3.38 -0.89 24.58
N ILE A 494 3.54 -1.68 23.53
CA ILE A 494 4.28 -1.28 22.33
C ILE A 494 3.29 -0.61 21.37
N PRO A 495 3.60 0.57 20.83
CA PRO A 495 2.73 1.24 19.87
C PRO A 495 2.39 0.35 18.66
N VAL A 496 1.17 0.47 18.15
CA VAL A 496 0.76 -0.22 16.91
C VAL A 496 1.36 0.48 15.71
N ASP A 497 1.38 1.83 15.77
CA ASP A 497 2.03 2.66 14.75
C ASP A 497 2.55 3.97 15.35
N ILE A 498 3.02 4.89 14.50
CA ILE A 498 3.56 6.18 14.89
C ILE A 498 2.67 7.32 14.40
N THR A 499 2.68 8.43 15.16
CA THR A 499 2.18 9.74 14.72
C THR A 499 3.41 10.65 14.51
N PRO A 500 3.86 10.88 13.28
CA PRO A 500 5.05 11.67 13.01
C PRO A 500 4.78 13.16 13.22
N VAL A 501 5.70 13.83 13.91
CA VAL A 501 5.71 15.28 14.06
C VAL A 501 6.88 15.83 13.25
N TYR A 502 6.56 16.51 12.17
CA TYR A 502 7.53 17.12 11.27
C TYR A 502 7.83 18.56 11.66
N PRO A 503 9.03 19.09 11.29
CA PRO A 503 9.35 20.50 11.49
C PRO A 503 8.42 21.38 10.63
N ALA A 504 8.11 22.58 11.14
CA ALA A 504 7.29 23.55 10.40
C ALA A 504 8.04 24.15 9.17
N LYS A 505 9.37 24.08 9.18
CA LYS A 505 10.26 24.53 8.10
C LYS A 505 11.63 23.86 8.24
N VAL A 506 12.39 23.82 7.17
CA VAL A 506 13.77 23.37 7.11
C VAL A 506 14.74 24.52 6.86
#